data_18fa0d3a67603c256276f163064b88ed
#
_entry.id   18fa0d3a67603c256276f163064b88ed
#
_cell.length_a   1.000
_cell.length_b   1.000
_cell.length_c   1.000
_cell.angle_alpha   90.00
_cell.angle_beta   90.00
_cell.angle_gamma   90.00
#
_symmetry.space_group_name_H-M   'P 1'
#
loop_
_entity.id
_entity.type
_entity.pdbx_description
1 polymer ?
#
loop_
_entity_poly.entity_id
_entity_poly.type
_entity_poly.pdbx_seq_one_letter_code
_entity_poly.pdbx_strand_id
1 'polypeptide(L)'
;KKYYLDYSMTSLGKRGYSILKESLSSHELNDLRRDLTVKPFIHKDFNQDAVPFPVYCESKRKIYLPKFYGIKKYGKPENTKIDSGTEIDVDFPLSLKEKQVPIVDTYLKAAHEDGGGIISVPCGYGKTVIGLYLAHKLKVKTLVVVHKEFLVNQWKERIAQFLPNAKVGKIQSNVINTKDKDIVIGMLQSISMKEYDESVFSDFGFVIYDECHHLGAEVFSKALLKTSCKYTLGLSATPKRNDGLSKVFEWYLGPMVYSIKKRDLE
;
A
#
# COMPACT_ATOMS: atom_id res chain seq x y z
N LYS A 1 -17.89 -29.57 -6.99
CA LYS A 1 -17.09 -28.67 -6.12
C LYS A 1 -18.05 -28.15 -5.06
N LYS A 2 -17.92 -28.61 -3.82
CA LYS A 2 -18.64 -28.05 -2.67
C LYS A 2 -18.06 -26.66 -2.42
N TYR A 3 -18.84 -25.61 -2.72
CA TYR A 3 -18.54 -24.26 -2.25
C TYR A 3 -18.79 -24.25 -0.74
N TYR A 4 -17.74 -24.26 0.07
CA TYR A 4 -17.85 -23.89 1.47
C TYR A 4 -18.27 -22.43 1.52
N LEU A 5 -19.51 -22.17 1.88
CA LEU A 5 -19.99 -20.83 2.21
C LEU A 5 -19.23 -20.37 3.45
N ASP A 6 -18.44 -19.34 3.27
CA ASP A 6 -17.69 -18.68 4.33
C ASP A 6 -18.68 -17.89 5.18
N TYR A 7 -19.02 -18.40 6.34
CA TYR A 7 -19.97 -17.79 7.29
C TYR A 7 -19.28 -16.76 8.20
N SER A 8 -17.98 -16.48 8.07
CA SER A 8 -17.33 -15.46 8.87
C SER A 8 -17.91 -14.08 8.55
N MET A 9 -18.31 -13.32 9.58
CA MET A 9 -18.88 -11.98 9.44
C MET A 9 -17.85 -11.00 8.89
N THR A 10 -16.57 -11.18 9.28
CA THR A 10 -15.46 -10.34 8.86
C THR A 10 -14.33 -11.18 8.25
N SER A 11 -13.72 -10.69 7.18
CA SER A 11 -12.55 -11.33 6.60
C SER A 11 -11.60 -10.31 5.96
N LEU A 12 -10.29 -10.63 5.96
CA LEU A 12 -9.27 -9.87 5.26
C LEU A 12 -8.86 -10.62 3.99
N GLY A 13 -8.93 -9.97 2.86
CA GLY A 13 -8.58 -10.54 1.56
C GLY A 13 -8.02 -9.52 0.59
N LYS A 14 -7.92 -9.88 -0.68
CA LYS A 14 -7.37 -9.03 -1.76
C LYS A 14 -8.08 -7.69 -1.93
N ARG A 15 -9.36 -7.59 -1.56
CA ARG A 15 -10.14 -6.34 -1.62
C ARG A 15 -10.11 -5.55 -0.30
N GLY A 16 -9.23 -5.92 0.64
CA GLY A 16 -9.16 -5.31 1.96
C GLY A 16 -9.99 -6.04 3.01
N TYR A 17 -10.45 -5.31 4.01
CA TYR A 17 -11.27 -5.81 5.12
C TYR A 17 -12.73 -5.88 4.69
N SER A 18 -13.32 -7.05 4.69
CA SER A 18 -14.70 -7.24 4.23
C SER A 18 -15.64 -7.62 5.36
N ILE A 19 -16.88 -7.10 5.27
CA ILE A 19 -17.96 -7.37 6.21
C ILE A 19 -19.19 -7.82 5.42
N LEU A 20 -19.90 -8.83 5.92
CA LEU A 20 -21.19 -9.22 5.37
C LEU A 20 -22.21 -8.11 5.63
N LYS A 21 -22.91 -7.63 4.60
CA LYS A 21 -23.91 -6.56 4.74
C LYS A 21 -25.09 -6.96 5.64
N GLU A 22 -25.43 -8.24 5.64
CA GLU A 22 -26.48 -8.80 6.50
C GLU A 22 -26.16 -8.74 8.01
N SER A 23 -24.88 -8.61 8.37
CA SER A 23 -24.45 -8.43 9.77
C SER A 23 -24.48 -6.97 10.23
N LEU A 24 -24.77 -6.04 9.33
CA LEU A 24 -24.84 -4.61 9.61
C LEU A 24 -26.28 -4.12 9.53
N SER A 25 -26.66 -3.24 10.44
CA SER A 25 -27.90 -2.47 10.27
C SER A 25 -27.80 -1.49 9.10
N SER A 26 -28.94 -1.06 8.58
CA SER A 26 -28.97 -0.04 7.50
C SER A 26 -28.29 1.26 7.92
N HIS A 27 -28.36 1.62 9.20
CA HIS A 27 -27.71 2.80 9.76
C HIS A 27 -26.18 2.64 9.73
N GLU A 28 -25.64 1.53 10.23
CA GLU A 28 -24.20 1.24 10.24
C GLU A 28 -23.62 1.19 8.83
N LEU A 29 -24.35 0.58 7.88
CA LEU A 29 -23.91 0.52 6.48
C LEU A 29 -23.85 1.92 5.84
N ASN A 30 -24.84 2.78 6.12
CA ASN A 30 -24.84 4.16 5.62
C ASN A 30 -23.74 5.01 6.29
N ASP A 31 -23.48 4.81 7.57
CA ASP A 31 -22.38 5.47 8.27
C ASP A 31 -21.02 5.09 7.67
N LEU A 32 -20.81 3.81 7.38
CA LEU A 32 -19.59 3.36 6.71
C LEU A 32 -19.40 4.03 5.33
N ARG A 33 -20.47 4.08 4.54
CA ARG A 33 -20.46 4.74 3.22
C ARG A 33 -20.12 6.22 3.34
N ARG A 34 -20.72 6.91 4.31
CA ARG A 34 -20.45 8.33 4.59
C ARG A 34 -19.01 8.55 5.04
N ASP A 35 -18.53 7.79 6.00
CA ASP A 35 -17.18 7.93 6.57
C ASP A 35 -16.08 7.66 5.53
N LEU A 36 -16.34 6.72 4.61
CA LEU A 36 -15.43 6.30 3.56
C LEU A 36 -15.69 6.97 2.20
N THR A 37 -16.57 7.96 2.14
CA THR A 37 -16.69 8.88 1.02
C THR A 37 -15.96 10.15 1.40
N VAL A 38 -14.79 10.36 0.79
CA VAL A 38 -13.88 11.46 1.15
C VAL A 38 -13.91 12.58 0.11
N LYS A 39 -13.72 13.80 0.56
CA LYS A 39 -13.68 15.00 -0.28
C LYS A 39 -12.32 15.69 -0.09
N PRO A 40 -11.51 15.90 -1.16
CA PRO A 40 -10.27 16.67 -1.06
C PRO A 40 -10.56 18.12 -0.71
N PHE A 41 -9.68 18.73 0.08
CA PHE A 41 -9.70 20.16 0.27
C PHE A 41 -9.04 20.83 -0.94
N ILE A 42 -9.77 21.71 -1.63
CA ILE A 42 -9.24 22.54 -2.71
C ILE A 42 -9.17 23.98 -2.19
N HIS A 43 -8.04 24.65 -2.39
CA HIS A 43 -7.88 26.06 -2.06
C HIS A 43 -8.94 26.90 -2.80
N LYS A 44 -9.52 27.90 -2.13
CA LYS A 44 -10.60 28.74 -2.67
C LYS A 44 -10.25 29.50 -3.96
N ASP A 45 -8.96 29.60 -4.28
CA ASP A 45 -8.46 30.27 -5.49
C ASP A 45 -8.68 29.45 -6.78
N PHE A 46 -9.02 28.17 -6.64
CA PHE A 46 -9.40 27.30 -7.76
C PHE A 46 -10.92 27.16 -7.77
N ASN A 47 -11.59 27.77 -8.75
CA ASN A 47 -13.04 27.73 -8.97
C ASN A 47 -13.59 26.32 -9.31
N GLN A 48 -13.05 25.26 -8.74
CA GLN A 48 -13.51 23.88 -8.93
C GLN A 48 -13.96 23.29 -7.61
N ASP A 49 -15.20 22.84 -7.57
CA ASP A 49 -15.70 22.05 -6.45
C ASP A 49 -15.05 20.65 -6.45
N ALA A 50 -14.43 20.29 -5.33
CA ALA A 50 -13.91 18.95 -5.16
C ALA A 50 -15.06 17.94 -5.21
N VAL A 51 -14.93 16.94 -6.07
CA VAL A 51 -15.90 15.83 -6.16
C VAL A 51 -15.57 14.80 -5.09
N PRO A 52 -16.52 14.44 -4.20
CA PRO A 52 -16.33 13.34 -3.26
C PRO A 52 -16.16 12.02 -4.01
N PHE A 53 -15.32 11.12 -3.47
CA PHE A 53 -15.14 9.80 -4.03
C PHE A 53 -15.08 8.72 -2.93
N PRO A 54 -15.56 7.50 -3.21
CA PRO A 54 -15.52 6.41 -2.24
C PRO A 54 -14.12 5.80 -2.17
N VAL A 55 -13.69 5.47 -0.96
CA VAL A 55 -12.46 4.68 -0.69
C VAL A 55 -12.82 3.28 -0.18
N TYR A 56 -13.97 2.76 -0.60
CA TYR A 56 -14.48 1.42 -0.34
C TYR A 56 -15.06 0.83 -1.62
N CYS A 57 -15.31 -0.48 -1.61
CA CYS A 57 -16.02 -1.19 -2.68
C CYS A 57 -17.18 -1.99 -2.08
N GLU A 58 -18.11 -2.36 -2.93
CA GLU A 58 -19.23 -3.21 -2.55
C GLU A 58 -19.49 -4.32 -3.57
N SER A 59 -19.96 -5.45 -3.07
CA SER A 59 -20.65 -6.49 -3.83
C SER A 59 -22.11 -6.59 -3.37
N LYS A 60 -22.87 -7.50 -3.94
CA LYS A 60 -24.25 -7.78 -3.48
C LYS A 60 -24.29 -8.12 -1.97
N ARG A 61 -23.30 -8.89 -1.48
CA ARG A 61 -23.28 -9.45 -0.12
C ARG A 61 -22.32 -8.77 0.84
N LYS A 62 -21.22 -8.15 0.36
CA LYS A 62 -20.15 -7.63 1.20
C LYS A 62 -19.85 -6.17 0.91
N ILE A 63 -19.43 -5.45 1.95
CA ILE A 63 -18.71 -4.18 1.83
C ILE A 63 -17.23 -4.43 2.12
N TYR A 64 -16.35 -3.81 1.32
CA TYR A 64 -14.89 -3.94 1.40
C TYR A 64 -14.30 -2.59 1.81
N LEU A 65 -13.62 -2.59 2.94
CA LEU A 65 -13.06 -1.41 3.58
C LEU A 65 -11.53 -1.43 3.42
N PRO A 66 -10.86 -0.28 3.49
CA PRO A 66 -9.42 -0.24 3.64
C PRO A 66 -8.98 -1.09 4.84
N LYS A 67 -7.90 -1.85 4.68
CA LYS A 67 -7.44 -2.85 5.66
C LYS A 67 -7.35 -2.29 7.09
N PHE A 68 -6.61 -1.21 7.28
CA PHE A 68 -6.36 -0.66 8.62
C PHE A 68 -7.55 0.13 9.19
N TYR A 69 -8.41 0.68 8.33
CA TYR A 69 -9.69 1.23 8.78
C TYR A 69 -10.57 0.13 9.39
N GLY A 70 -10.70 -1.00 8.68
CA GLY A 70 -11.49 -2.13 9.14
C GLY A 70 -10.95 -2.71 10.44
N ILE A 71 -9.64 -2.96 10.51
CA ILE A 71 -8.98 -3.48 11.73
C ILE A 71 -9.17 -2.51 12.92
N LYS A 72 -9.00 -1.21 12.70
CA LYS A 72 -9.16 -0.20 13.76
C LYS A 72 -10.60 -0.14 14.29
N LYS A 73 -11.59 -0.27 13.40
CA LYS A 73 -13.02 -0.11 13.76
C LYS A 73 -13.64 -1.38 14.30
N TYR A 74 -13.26 -2.55 13.76
CA TYR A 74 -13.91 -3.83 14.05
C TYR A 74 -12.99 -4.87 14.69
N GLY A 75 -11.68 -4.55 14.85
CA GLY A 75 -10.69 -5.49 15.36
C GLY A 75 -10.11 -6.42 14.28
N LYS A 76 -9.35 -7.42 14.73
CA LYS A 76 -8.76 -8.42 13.82
C LYS A 76 -9.89 -9.20 13.14
N PRO A 77 -9.76 -9.50 11.82
CA PRO A 77 -10.79 -10.25 11.10
C PRO A 77 -10.88 -11.68 11.61
N GLU A 78 -12.06 -12.26 11.58
CA GLU A 78 -12.30 -13.67 11.96
C GLU A 78 -11.57 -14.62 11.00
N ASN A 79 -11.45 -14.25 9.74
CA ASN A 79 -10.78 -15.05 8.73
C ASN A 79 -9.83 -14.18 7.87
N THR A 80 -8.63 -14.70 7.60
CA THR A 80 -7.64 -14.06 6.74
C THR A 80 -7.40 -14.92 5.50
N LYS A 81 -7.74 -14.34 4.33
CA LYS A 81 -7.58 -14.95 3.00
C LYS A 81 -6.55 -14.19 2.15
N ILE A 82 -5.76 -13.32 2.78
CA ILE A 82 -4.70 -12.60 2.07
C ILE A 82 -3.52 -13.55 1.90
N ASP A 83 -3.06 -13.69 0.67
CA ASP A 83 -1.94 -14.55 0.35
C ASP A 83 -0.65 -13.99 0.95
N SER A 84 0.26 -14.88 1.34
CA SER A 84 1.58 -14.49 1.84
C SER A 84 2.48 -13.91 0.75
N GLY A 85 2.11 -14.12 -0.52
CA GLY A 85 2.94 -13.81 -1.68
C GLY A 85 3.94 -14.92 -1.99
N THR A 86 4.52 -14.87 -3.18
CA THR A 86 5.58 -15.78 -3.61
C THR A 86 6.86 -15.48 -2.85
N GLU A 87 7.51 -16.49 -2.30
CA GLU A 87 8.82 -16.33 -1.68
C GLU A 87 9.87 -15.94 -2.71
N ILE A 88 10.78 -15.05 -2.30
CA ILE A 88 11.94 -14.63 -3.09
C ILE A 88 13.20 -14.76 -2.24
N ASP A 89 14.33 -15.02 -2.91
CA ASP A 89 15.65 -15.08 -2.29
C ASP A 89 16.55 -14.04 -2.96
N VAL A 90 16.56 -12.83 -2.41
CA VAL A 90 17.35 -11.72 -2.89
C VAL A 90 18.39 -11.32 -1.86
N ASP A 91 19.63 -11.20 -2.30
CA ASP A 91 20.76 -10.83 -1.44
C ASP A 91 20.87 -9.32 -1.28
N PHE A 92 21.18 -8.89 -0.06
CA PHE A 92 21.54 -7.51 0.24
C PHE A 92 22.98 -7.48 0.77
N PRO A 93 23.99 -7.42 -0.12
CA PRO A 93 25.40 -7.57 0.26
C PRO A 93 25.98 -6.34 0.96
N LEU A 94 25.26 -5.23 1.02
CA LEU A 94 25.71 -3.99 1.63
C LEU A 94 25.15 -3.83 3.04
N SER A 95 25.75 -2.95 3.85
CA SER A 95 25.26 -2.66 5.18
C SER A 95 24.37 -1.41 5.19
N LEU A 96 23.36 -1.40 6.05
CA LEU A 96 22.60 -0.20 6.36
C LEU A 96 23.48 0.83 7.09
N LYS A 97 23.20 2.10 6.88
CA LYS A 97 23.76 3.16 7.73
C LYS A 97 23.16 3.06 9.14
N GLU A 98 23.90 3.41 10.18
CA GLU A 98 23.42 3.35 11.56
C GLU A 98 22.04 4.01 11.74
N LYS A 99 21.82 5.17 11.13
CA LYS A 99 20.54 5.89 11.20
C LYS A 99 19.37 5.17 10.52
N GLN A 100 19.60 4.17 9.70
CA GLN A 100 18.56 3.40 9.01
C GLN A 100 18.13 2.17 9.81
N VAL A 101 18.97 1.66 10.70
CA VAL A 101 18.69 0.46 11.50
C VAL A 101 17.42 0.60 12.34
N PRO A 102 17.25 1.65 13.18
CA PRO A 102 16.04 1.78 13.98
C PRO A 102 14.77 1.97 13.16
N ILE A 103 14.89 2.53 11.95
CA ILE A 103 13.74 2.70 11.02
C ILE A 103 13.26 1.33 10.55
N VAL A 104 14.20 0.49 10.12
CA VAL A 104 13.92 -0.85 9.62
C VAL A 104 13.37 -1.75 10.72
N ASP A 105 13.98 -1.75 11.89
CA ASP A 105 13.55 -2.58 13.02
C ASP A 105 12.13 -2.21 13.47
N THR A 106 11.84 -0.92 13.57
CA THR A 106 10.50 -0.43 13.91
C THR A 106 9.46 -0.86 12.88
N TYR A 107 9.79 -0.75 11.58
CA TYR A 107 8.86 -1.17 10.53
C TYR A 107 8.66 -2.68 10.51
N LEU A 108 9.72 -3.50 10.64
CA LEU A 108 9.59 -4.96 10.65
C LEU A 108 8.69 -5.43 11.80
N LYS A 109 8.81 -4.83 12.97
CA LYS A 109 7.91 -5.10 14.09
C LYS A 109 6.45 -4.80 13.70
N ALA A 110 6.15 -3.62 13.19
CA ALA A 110 4.81 -3.23 12.76
C ALA A 110 4.27 -4.12 11.62
N ALA A 111 5.13 -4.51 10.67
CA ALA A 111 4.76 -5.38 9.57
C ALA A 111 4.34 -6.78 10.06
N HIS A 112 5.07 -7.34 11.03
CA HIS A 112 4.73 -8.65 11.60
C HIS A 112 3.51 -8.62 12.51
N GLU A 113 3.29 -7.54 13.26
CA GLU A 113 2.16 -7.39 14.18
C GLU A 113 0.87 -7.03 13.45
N ASP A 114 0.92 -6.01 12.57
CA ASP A 114 -0.26 -5.37 11.96
C ASP A 114 -0.28 -5.43 10.43
N GLY A 115 0.83 -5.80 9.81
CA GLY A 115 0.94 -5.96 8.36
C GLY A 115 1.42 -4.73 7.60
N GLY A 116 1.94 -3.68 8.27
CA GLY A 116 2.53 -2.56 7.55
C GLY A 116 2.48 -1.22 8.27
N GLY A 117 2.82 -0.16 7.54
CA GLY A 117 2.84 1.22 8.04
C GLY A 117 3.53 2.19 7.10
N ILE A 118 3.62 3.43 7.54
CA ILE A 118 4.23 4.54 6.80
C ILE A 118 5.53 4.97 7.50
N ILE A 119 6.58 5.11 6.72
CA ILE A 119 7.86 5.70 7.12
C ILE A 119 7.95 7.09 6.52
N SER A 120 8.12 8.10 7.35
CA SER A 120 8.33 9.48 6.93
C SER A 120 9.71 9.96 7.37
N VAL A 121 10.62 10.06 6.40
CA VAL A 121 11.98 10.53 6.64
C VAL A 121 12.41 11.49 5.54
N PRO A 122 13.24 12.50 5.85
CA PRO A 122 13.68 13.51 4.90
C PRO A 122 14.37 12.93 3.66
N CYS A 123 14.47 13.72 2.60
CA CYS A 123 15.30 13.39 1.45
C CYS A 123 16.75 13.13 1.90
N GLY A 124 17.44 12.19 1.25
CA GLY A 124 18.82 11.81 1.61
C GLY A 124 18.95 10.78 2.75
N TYR A 125 17.85 10.40 3.41
CA TYR A 125 17.86 9.30 4.40
C TYR A 125 17.96 7.91 3.76
N GLY A 126 17.78 7.82 2.44
CA GLY A 126 17.86 6.55 1.72
C GLY A 126 16.58 5.73 1.80
N LYS A 127 15.39 6.36 1.64
CA LYS A 127 14.08 5.69 1.61
C LYS A 127 14.06 4.47 0.70
N THR A 128 14.61 4.60 -0.51
CA THR A 128 14.71 3.49 -1.47
C THR A 128 15.51 2.32 -0.92
N VAL A 129 16.66 2.59 -0.30
CA VAL A 129 17.52 1.56 0.33
C VAL A 129 16.79 0.87 1.47
N ILE A 130 16.07 1.62 2.31
CA ILE A 130 15.22 1.08 3.39
C ILE A 130 14.17 0.14 2.80
N GLY A 131 13.46 0.56 1.74
CA GLY A 131 12.45 -0.28 1.08
C GLY A 131 13.03 -1.57 0.51
N LEU A 132 14.21 -1.51 -0.13
CA LEU A 132 14.91 -2.68 -0.68
C LEU A 132 15.39 -3.63 0.42
N TYR A 133 15.93 -3.10 1.51
CA TYR A 133 16.34 -3.92 2.65
C TYR A 133 15.14 -4.63 3.29
N LEU A 134 13.99 -3.96 3.38
CA LEU A 134 12.75 -4.56 3.88
C LEU A 134 12.25 -5.66 2.95
N ALA A 135 12.34 -5.50 1.62
CA ALA A 135 12.03 -6.57 0.66
C ALA A 135 12.92 -7.79 0.86
N HIS A 136 14.25 -7.58 1.06
CA HIS A 136 15.18 -8.64 1.41
C HIS A 136 14.81 -9.36 2.72
N LYS A 137 14.39 -8.61 3.75
CA LYS A 137 14.05 -9.19 5.07
C LYS A 137 12.71 -9.92 5.08
N LEU A 138 11.71 -9.40 4.39
CA LEU A 138 10.38 -10.01 4.31
C LEU A 138 10.35 -11.22 3.38
N LYS A 139 11.30 -11.35 2.46
CA LYS A 139 11.49 -12.49 1.54
C LYS A 139 10.25 -12.84 0.72
N VAL A 140 9.48 -11.86 0.32
CA VAL A 140 8.29 -12.05 -0.51
C VAL A 140 8.32 -11.14 -1.73
N LYS A 141 7.75 -11.62 -2.83
CA LYS A 141 7.63 -10.88 -4.08
C LYS A 141 7.06 -9.49 -3.82
N THR A 142 7.77 -8.47 -4.30
CA THR A 142 7.56 -7.08 -3.95
C THR A 142 7.12 -6.26 -5.15
N LEU A 143 6.04 -5.49 -4.97
CA LEU A 143 5.58 -4.46 -5.90
C LEU A 143 6.00 -3.08 -5.38
N VAL A 144 6.75 -2.33 -6.18
CA VAL A 144 7.09 -0.92 -5.90
C VAL A 144 6.25 -0.04 -6.80
N VAL A 145 5.41 0.82 -6.21
CA VAL A 145 4.54 1.72 -6.96
C VAL A 145 5.10 3.13 -6.94
N VAL A 146 5.35 3.66 -8.12
CA VAL A 146 5.91 5.00 -8.35
C VAL A 146 5.02 5.81 -9.29
N HIS A 147 5.10 7.13 -9.23
CA HIS A 147 4.21 8.03 -9.98
C HIS A 147 4.88 8.78 -11.16
N LYS A 148 6.19 8.63 -11.32
CA LYS A 148 6.97 9.29 -12.38
C LYS A 148 7.97 8.35 -13.00
N GLU A 149 8.18 8.47 -14.31
CA GLU A 149 9.07 7.61 -15.10
C GLU A 149 10.52 7.64 -14.58
N PHE A 150 11.04 8.80 -14.19
CA PHE A 150 12.40 8.89 -13.68
C PHE A 150 12.58 8.09 -12.37
N LEU A 151 11.52 7.94 -11.55
CA LEU A 151 11.55 7.10 -10.35
C LEU A 151 11.66 5.61 -10.71
N VAL A 152 11.05 5.17 -11.83
CA VAL A 152 11.24 3.79 -12.32
C VAL A 152 12.71 3.50 -12.55
N ASN A 153 13.41 4.41 -13.23
CA ASN A 153 14.84 4.25 -13.53
C ASN A 153 15.67 4.31 -12.24
N GLN A 154 15.38 5.24 -11.35
CA GLN A 154 16.06 5.35 -10.07
C GLN A 154 15.90 4.07 -9.22
N TRP A 155 14.70 3.50 -9.16
CA TRP A 155 14.48 2.23 -8.45
C TRP A 155 15.24 1.08 -9.11
N LYS A 156 15.25 0.98 -10.45
CA LYS A 156 16.03 -0.02 -11.18
C LYS A 156 17.51 0.05 -10.86
N GLU A 157 18.10 1.25 -10.90
CA GLU A 157 19.51 1.47 -10.58
C GLU A 157 19.81 1.06 -9.12
N ARG A 158 18.95 1.42 -8.18
CA ARG A 158 19.11 1.05 -6.77
C ARG A 158 18.92 -0.45 -6.54
N ILE A 159 17.98 -1.11 -7.22
CA ILE A 159 17.84 -2.56 -7.16
C ILE A 159 19.13 -3.23 -7.66
N ALA A 160 19.67 -2.82 -8.82
CA ALA A 160 20.90 -3.38 -9.35
C ALA A 160 22.10 -3.21 -8.40
N GLN A 161 22.14 -2.11 -7.66
CA GLN A 161 23.20 -1.82 -6.68
C GLN A 161 23.06 -2.61 -5.38
N PHE A 162 21.83 -2.70 -4.83
CA PHE A 162 21.59 -3.20 -3.47
C PHE A 162 21.04 -4.62 -3.43
N LEU A 163 20.43 -5.10 -4.51
CA LEU A 163 19.87 -6.46 -4.66
C LEU A 163 20.35 -7.04 -6.00
N PRO A 164 21.66 -7.29 -6.19
CA PRO A 164 22.25 -7.57 -7.51
C PRO A 164 21.73 -8.85 -8.17
N ASN A 165 21.20 -9.81 -7.40
CA ASN A 165 20.62 -11.05 -7.90
C ASN A 165 19.12 -10.96 -8.17
N ALA A 166 18.47 -9.84 -7.85
CA ALA A 166 17.01 -9.69 -8.00
C ALA A 166 16.60 -9.61 -9.47
N LYS A 167 15.57 -10.38 -9.83
CA LYS A 167 14.92 -10.32 -11.15
C LYS A 167 13.86 -9.21 -11.13
N VAL A 168 14.09 -8.17 -11.96
CA VAL A 168 13.24 -6.98 -11.98
C VAL A 168 12.20 -7.05 -13.10
N GLY A 169 10.96 -6.72 -12.78
CA GLY A 169 9.87 -6.58 -13.73
C GLY A 169 9.28 -5.17 -13.76
N LYS A 170 8.26 -4.97 -14.60
CA LYS A 170 7.60 -3.68 -14.79
C LYS A 170 6.11 -3.85 -15.09
N ILE A 171 5.29 -2.95 -14.52
CA ILE A 171 3.89 -2.73 -14.91
C ILE A 171 3.76 -1.28 -15.35
N GLN A 172 3.62 -1.07 -16.64
CA GLN A 172 3.41 0.27 -17.21
C GLN A 172 2.65 0.16 -18.52
N SER A 173 1.53 0.87 -18.62
CA SER A 173 0.67 0.83 -19.79
C SER A 173 0.27 -0.61 -20.16
N ASN A 174 0.63 -1.11 -21.32
CA ASN A 174 0.35 -2.47 -21.77
C ASN A 174 1.48 -3.46 -21.42
N VAL A 175 2.55 -2.98 -20.82
CA VAL A 175 3.67 -3.83 -20.38
C VAL A 175 3.33 -4.42 -19.03
N ILE A 176 3.19 -5.75 -18.98
CA ILE A 176 2.96 -6.54 -17.76
C ILE A 176 4.06 -7.60 -17.71
N ASN A 177 5.15 -7.29 -17.03
CA ASN A 177 6.28 -8.21 -16.86
C ASN A 177 6.42 -8.55 -15.37
N THR A 178 5.60 -9.48 -14.90
CA THR A 178 5.53 -9.86 -13.48
C THR A 178 5.93 -11.32 -13.25
N LYS A 179 5.82 -12.18 -14.27
CA LYS A 179 6.11 -13.60 -14.13
C LYS A 179 7.59 -13.84 -13.86
N ASP A 180 7.90 -14.69 -12.89
CA ASP A 180 9.26 -15.05 -12.48
C ASP A 180 10.15 -13.84 -12.10
N LYS A 181 9.52 -12.81 -11.51
CA LYS A 181 10.19 -11.61 -11.02
C LYS A 181 10.11 -11.52 -9.50
N ASP A 182 11.19 -11.04 -8.90
CA ASP A 182 11.30 -10.84 -7.46
C ASP A 182 10.76 -9.47 -7.06
N ILE A 183 11.14 -8.43 -7.82
CA ILE A 183 10.71 -7.05 -7.62
C ILE A 183 10.12 -6.50 -8.92
N VAL A 184 8.91 -5.96 -8.83
CA VAL A 184 8.22 -5.35 -9.96
C VAL A 184 7.99 -3.87 -9.67
N ILE A 185 8.34 -3.00 -10.61
CA ILE A 185 8.10 -1.56 -10.50
C ILE A 185 6.86 -1.23 -11.31
N GLY A 186 5.82 -0.73 -10.65
CA GLY A 186 4.54 -0.37 -11.24
C GLY A 186 4.32 1.14 -11.31
N MET A 187 3.84 1.61 -12.47
CA MET A 187 3.41 2.99 -12.62
C MET A 187 2.02 3.17 -12.03
N LEU A 188 1.88 4.08 -11.08
CA LEU A 188 0.65 4.34 -10.36
C LEU A 188 -0.53 4.65 -11.30
N GLN A 189 -0.33 5.52 -12.29
CA GLN A 189 -1.36 5.88 -13.25
C GLN A 189 -1.85 4.66 -14.04
N SER A 190 -0.93 3.77 -14.43
CA SER A 190 -1.29 2.54 -15.13
C SER A 190 -2.12 1.63 -14.22
N ILE A 191 -1.68 1.41 -12.98
CA ILE A 191 -2.37 0.54 -12.02
C ILE A 191 -3.77 1.10 -11.69
N SER A 192 -3.90 2.42 -11.49
CA SER A 192 -5.17 3.03 -11.11
C SER A 192 -6.18 3.08 -12.25
N MET A 193 -5.72 3.37 -13.47
CA MET A 193 -6.59 3.71 -14.60
C MET A 193 -6.91 2.52 -15.52
N LYS A 194 -6.04 1.50 -15.56
CA LYS A 194 -6.25 0.33 -16.42
C LYS A 194 -6.84 -0.83 -15.64
N GLU A 195 -7.71 -1.56 -16.32
CA GLU A 195 -8.17 -2.86 -15.81
C GLU A 195 -7.14 -3.92 -16.19
N TYR A 196 -6.55 -4.53 -15.18
CA TYR A 196 -5.70 -5.70 -15.30
C TYR A 196 -6.42 -6.91 -14.73
N ASP A 197 -6.09 -8.10 -15.25
CA ASP A 197 -6.55 -9.34 -14.64
C ASP A 197 -6.10 -9.42 -13.18
N GLU A 198 -6.97 -9.87 -12.29
CA GLU A 198 -6.67 -9.96 -10.84
C GLU A 198 -5.42 -10.83 -10.56
N SER A 199 -5.09 -11.78 -11.45
CA SER A 199 -3.89 -12.62 -11.34
C SER A 199 -2.59 -11.84 -11.42
N VAL A 200 -2.57 -10.66 -12.06
CA VAL A 200 -1.38 -9.81 -12.17
C VAL A 200 -0.84 -9.40 -10.80
N PHE A 201 -1.75 -9.24 -9.83
CA PHE A 201 -1.39 -8.80 -8.48
C PHE A 201 -1.48 -9.91 -7.42
N SER A 202 -1.74 -11.16 -7.84
CA SER A 202 -2.10 -12.23 -6.91
C SER A 202 -0.93 -12.76 -6.07
N ASP A 203 0.27 -12.68 -6.60
CA ASP A 203 1.48 -13.30 -6.04
C ASP A 203 2.40 -12.33 -5.29
N PHE A 204 2.01 -11.05 -5.20
CA PHE A 204 2.75 -10.08 -4.38
C PHE A 204 2.41 -10.23 -2.90
N GLY A 205 3.44 -10.33 -2.05
CA GLY A 205 3.31 -10.35 -0.59
C GLY A 205 3.63 -9.01 0.06
N PHE A 206 4.35 -8.13 -0.63
CA PHE A 206 4.76 -6.81 -0.16
C PHE A 206 4.52 -5.74 -1.21
N VAL A 207 3.94 -4.62 -0.83
CA VAL A 207 3.79 -3.45 -1.69
C VAL A 207 4.39 -2.20 -1.03
N ILE A 208 5.20 -1.48 -1.80
CA ILE A 208 5.83 -0.21 -1.42
C ILE A 208 5.24 0.90 -2.28
N TYR A 209 4.66 1.91 -1.66
CA TYR A 209 4.24 3.15 -2.32
C TYR A 209 5.26 4.24 -2.06
N ASP A 210 6.01 4.63 -3.10
CA ASP A 210 7.04 5.66 -2.97
C ASP A 210 6.45 7.05 -3.24
N GLU A 211 6.84 8.02 -2.38
CA GLU A 211 6.40 9.41 -2.42
C GLU A 211 4.86 9.55 -2.48
N CYS A 212 4.19 8.79 -1.63
CA CYS A 212 2.73 8.64 -1.61
C CYS A 212 1.95 9.96 -1.40
N HIS A 213 2.61 11.06 -1.04
CA HIS A 213 1.98 12.35 -0.78
C HIS A 213 1.78 13.24 -2.03
N HIS A 214 2.39 12.90 -3.18
CA HIS A 214 2.40 13.76 -4.37
C HIS A 214 1.19 13.63 -5.30
N LEU A 215 0.34 12.62 -5.14
CA LEU A 215 -0.76 12.37 -6.07
C LEU A 215 -2.13 12.52 -5.42
N GLY A 216 -3.13 12.80 -6.27
CA GLY A 216 -4.51 12.88 -5.82
C GLY A 216 -4.95 11.60 -5.11
N ALA A 217 -5.60 11.73 -3.95
CA ALA A 217 -6.01 10.60 -3.14
C ALA A 217 -6.96 9.64 -3.88
N GLU A 218 -7.73 10.13 -4.86
CA GLU A 218 -8.60 9.30 -5.70
C GLU A 218 -7.80 8.31 -6.56
N VAL A 219 -6.76 8.79 -7.26
CA VAL A 219 -5.89 7.94 -8.10
C VAL A 219 -5.19 6.88 -7.24
N PHE A 220 -4.71 7.29 -6.08
CA PHE A 220 -4.09 6.38 -5.12
C PHE A 220 -5.05 5.31 -4.62
N SER A 221 -6.26 5.71 -4.20
CA SER A 221 -7.23 4.76 -3.65
C SER A 221 -7.62 3.67 -4.64
N LYS A 222 -7.74 4.02 -5.94
CA LYS A 222 -7.99 3.05 -7.01
C LYS A 222 -6.84 2.03 -7.15
N ALA A 223 -5.58 2.47 -7.06
CA ALA A 223 -4.44 1.58 -7.11
C ALA A 223 -4.32 0.72 -5.84
N LEU A 224 -4.51 1.31 -4.65
CA LEU A 224 -4.46 0.63 -3.36
C LEU A 224 -5.49 -0.49 -3.24
N LEU A 225 -6.69 -0.31 -3.81
CA LEU A 225 -7.71 -1.36 -3.86
C LEU A 225 -7.30 -2.58 -4.70
N LYS A 226 -6.48 -2.38 -5.75
CA LYS A 226 -6.01 -3.45 -6.65
C LYS A 226 -4.77 -4.16 -6.13
N THR A 227 -3.96 -3.50 -5.30
CA THR A 227 -2.63 -3.97 -4.87
C THR A 227 -2.56 -4.37 -3.39
N SER A 228 -3.68 -4.81 -2.82
CA SER A 228 -3.72 -5.25 -1.43
C SER A 228 -2.82 -6.47 -1.20
N CYS A 229 -1.87 -6.33 -0.29
CA CYS A 229 -0.87 -7.35 0.06
C CYS A 229 -0.86 -7.62 1.57
N LYS A 230 -0.18 -8.71 1.94
CA LYS A 230 0.06 -9.02 3.36
C LYS A 230 0.81 -7.88 4.04
N TYR A 231 1.89 -7.40 3.42
CA TYR A 231 2.70 -6.30 3.94
C TYR A 231 2.56 -5.05 3.07
N THR A 232 2.43 -3.89 3.71
CA THR A 232 2.26 -2.59 3.04
C THR A 232 3.22 -1.56 3.61
N LEU A 233 3.88 -0.78 2.76
CA LEU A 233 4.79 0.29 3.14
C LEU A 233 4.48 1.56 2.36
N GLY A 234 4.26 2.65 3.07
CA GLY A 234 4.30 4.00 2.51
C GLY A 234 5.63 4.67 2.80
N LEU A 235 6.30 5.18 1.78
CA LEU A 235 7.49 6.01 1.91
C LEU A 235 7.13 7.47 1.60
N SER A 236 7.54 8.39 2.46
CA SER A 236 7.25 9.81 2.29
C SER A 236 8.37 10.68 2.85
N ALA A 237 8.63 11.83 2.20
CA ALA A 237 9.46 12.89 2.77
C ALA A 237 8.63 13.83 3.65
N THR A 238 7.32 13.91 3.41
CA THR A 238 6.39 14.80 4.12
C THR A 238 5.16 14.01 4.59
N PRO A 239 4.91 13.94 5.91
CA PRO A 239 3.85 13.08 6.44
C PRO A 239 2.44 13.65 6.24
N LYS A 240 2.32 14.95 5.93
CA LYS A 240 1.03 15.61 5.79
C LYS A 240 0.75 15.99 4.34
N ARG A 241 -0.47 15.73 3.90
CA ARG A 241 -0.99 16.15 2.60
C ARG A 241 -1.72 17.49 2.73
N ASN A 242 -1.57 18.32 1.71
CA ASN A 242 -2.26 19.63 1.64
C ASN A 242 -3.76 19.49 1.38
N ASP A 243 -4.21 18.37 0.79
CA ASP A 243 -5.62 18.09 0.50
C ASP A 243 -6.41 17.52 1.70
N GLY A 244 -5.78 17.40 2.88
CA GLY A 244 -6.41 16.88 4.11
C GLY A 244 -6.68 15.38 4.13
N LEU A 245 -6.30 14.64 3.09
CA LEU A 245 -6.60 13.21 2.94
C LEU A 245 -5.47 12.27 3.39
N SER A 246 -4.57 12.72 4.27
CA SER A 246 -3.51 11.87 4.85
C SER A 246 -4.06 10.60 5.50
N LYS A 247 -5.24 10.67 6.11
CA LYS A 247 -5.92 9.53 6.73
C LYS A 247 -6.22 8.38 5.76
N VAL A 248 -6.44 8.68 4.46
CA VAL A 248 -6.73 7.66 3.45
C VAL A 248 -5.52 6.74 3.27
N PHE A 249 -4.30 7.29 3.29
CA PHE A 249 -3.07 6.49 3.20
C PHE A 249 -2.87 5.62 4.41
N GLU A 250 -3.14 6.14 5.61
CA GLU A 250 -3.08 5.35 6.84
C GLU A 250 -4.11 4.22 6.85
N TRP A 251 -5.29 4.44 6.29
CA TRP A 251 -6.33 3.41 6.18
C TRP A 251 -5.91 2.23 5.30
N TYR A 252 -5.11 2.49 4.24
CA TYR A 252 -4.66 1.45 3.33
C TYR A 252 -3.28 0.89 3.65
N LEU A 253 -2.32 1.75 4.02
CA LEU A 253 -0.91 1.38 4.17
C LEU A 253 -0.51 1.11 5.63
N GLY A 254 -1.32 1.57 6.58
CA GLY A 254 -1.06 1.45 8.01
C GLY A 254 -0.69 2.78 8.66
N PRO A 255 -0.54 2.78 9.99
CA PRO A 255 -0.21 3.98 10.73
C PRO A 255 1.20 4.48 10.41
N MET A 256 1.49 5.73 10.79
CA MET A 256 2.84 6.26 10.80
C MET A 256 3.67 5.53 11.84
N VAL A 257 4.54 4.62 11.41
CA VAL A 257 5.37 3.80 12.32
C VAL A 257 6.71 4.45 12.65
N TYR A 258 7.21 5.28 11.74
CA TYR A 258 8.45 6.02 11.99
C TYR A 258 8.41 7.39 11.30
N SER A 259 8.82 8.44 12.02
CA SER A 259 8.85 9.79 11.48
C SER A 259 10.02 10.59 12.03
N ILE A 260 10.79 11.23 11.14
CA ILE A 260 11.79 12.24 11.46
C ILE A 260 11.37 13.54 10.84
N LYS A 261 11.26 14.60 11.62
CA LYS A 261 10.98 15.93 11.12
C LYS A 261 12.29 16.63 10.73
N LYS A 262 12.26 17.45 9.68
CA LYS A 262 13.43 18.20 9.22
C LYS A 262 14.07 19.05 10.34
N ARG A 263 13.26 19.62 11.25
CA ARG A 263 13.72 20.40 12.41
C ARG A 263 14.48 19.57 13.46
N ASP A 264 14.35 18.25 13.43
CA ASP A 264 15.00 17.36 14.39
C ASP A 264 16.43 16.98 13.91
N LEU A 265 16.86 17.58 12.77
CA LEU A 265 18.17 17.38 12.14
C LEU A 265 19.10 18.60 12.25
N GLU A 266 18.57 19.72 12.72
CA GLU A 266 19.31 20.96 13.02
C GLU A 266 19.71 20.97 14.51
#